data_ad66cec93e148e376bb776f57377ca32
#
_entry.id   ad66cec93e148e376bb776f57377ca32
#
_cell.length_a   1.000
_cell.length_b   1.000
_cell.length_c   1.000
_cell.angle_alpha   90.00
_cell.angle_beta   90.00
_cell.angle_gamma   90.00
#
_symmetry.space_group_name_H-M   'P 1'
#
loop_
_entity.id
_entity.type
_entity.pdbx_description
1 polymer ?
#
loop_
_entity_poly.entity_id
_entity_poly.type
_entity_poly.pdbx_seq_one_letter_code
_entity_poly.pdbx_strand_id
1 'polypeptide(L)'
;MENEKKIKVVLLEPGKLARAIDIDASLAGMQKTVGGLIEPFYPFEEQVCIVCNEESKINGMRPNRSVKNDDGVTVDFIFGPAFICDCRGENLDSLSDEQINRYGKMFRYPEHLARVNGTLLGIPYRPQQEQER
;
A
#
# COMPACT_ATOMS: atom_id res chain seq x y z
N MET A 1 -22.29 -17.64 -2.03
CA MET A 1 -21.93 -17.67 -1.72
C MET A 1 -21.02 -17.55 -1.21
N GLU A 2 -20.86 -17.57 -1.04
CA GLU A 2 -20.21 -17.61 -0.59
C GLU A 2 -19.26 -17.42 -0.27
N ASN A 3 -19.00 -17.49 0.03
CA ASN A 3 -17.98 -17.41 0.30
C ASN A 3 -17.15 -16.45 0.27
N GLU A 4 -17.41 -15.67 0.76
CA GLU A 4 -16.61 -14.57 0.59
C GLU A 4 -15.64 -14.49 1.67
N LYS A 5 -14.41 -14.85 1.39
CA LYS A 5 -13.32 -14.73 2.32
C LYS A 5 -12.89 -13.27 2.42
N LYS A 6 -12.70 -12.80 3.64
CA LYS A 6 -12.10 -11.49 3.89
C LYS A 6 -10.66 -11.68 4.36
N ILE A 7 -9.80 -10.75 3.98
CA ILE A 7 -8.43 -10.76 4.47
C ILE A 7 -8.11 -9.40 5.08
N LYS A 8 -7.28 -9.41 6.11
CA LYS A 8 -6.90 -8.20 6.82
C LYS A 8 -5.59 -7.69 6.24
N VAL A 9 -5.61 -6.45 5.80
CA VAL A 9 -4.50 -5.83 5.08
C VAL A 9 -4.23 -4.46 5.65
N VAL A 10 -3.09 -3.87 5.28
CA VAL A 10 -2.83 -2.46 5.56
C VAL A 10 -3.12 -1.70 4.28
N LEU A 11 -4.07 -0.78 4.35
CA LEU A 11 -4.49 0.02 3.21
C LEU A 11 -3.70 1.32 3.19
N LEU A 12 -3.17 1.64 2.02
CA LEU A 12 -2.41 2.87 1.79
C LEU A 12 -3.15 3.68 0.73
N GLU A 13 -3.66 4.83 1.15
CA GLU A 13 -4.37 5.72 0.23
C GLU A 13 -3.66 7.05 0.16
N PRO A 14 -3.61 7.67 -1.03
CA PRO A 14 -3.01 9.00 -1.13
C PRO A 14 -3.68 9.97 -0.16
N GLY A 15 -2.89 10.71 0.58
CA GLY A 15 -3.40 11.74 1.46
C GLY A 15 -3.98 11.27 2.77
N LYS A 16 -3.89 9.97 3.09
CA LYS A 16 -4.48 9.44 4.32
C LYS A 16 -3.48 8.61 5.09
N LEU A 17 -3.70 8.49 6.40
CA LEU A 17 -2.89 7.60 7.22
C LEU A 17 -3.11 6.15 6.81
N ALA A 18 -2.07 5.34 6.94
CA ALA A 18 -2.20 3.89 6.76
C ALA A 18 -3.18 3.34 7.79
N ARG A 19 -3.96 2.34 7.41
CA ARG A 19 -4.90 1.75 8.35
C ARG A 19 -5.16 0.29 8.00
N ALA A 20 -5.49 -0.49 9.02
CA ALA A 20 -5.87 -1.88 8.84
C ALA A 20 -7.32 -1.95 8.43
N ILE A 21 -7.62 -2.71 7.40
CA ILE A 21 -8.99 -2.96 6.96
C ILE A 21 -9.12 -4.42 6.53
N ASP A 22 -10.36 -4.86 6.44
CA ASP A 22 -10.68 -6.14 5.83
C ASP A 22 -11.16 -5.86 4.41
N ILE A 23 -10.64 -6.62 3.45
CA ILE A 23 -11.11 -6.50 2.08
C ILE A 23 -11.55 -7.89 1.61
N ASP A 24 -12.38 -7.88 0.59
CA ASP A 24 -12.80 -9.10 -0.08
C ASP A 24 -11.58 -9.68 -0.79
N ALA A 25 -11.28 -10.95 -0.53
CA ALA A 25 -10.07 -11.59 -1.06
C ALA A 25 -10.21 -12.00 -2.51
N SER A 26 -11.37 -11.82 -3.13
CA SER A 26 -11.55 -12.17 -4.54
C SER A 26 -10.74 -11.20 -5.41
N LEU A 27 -10.47 -11.62 -6.63
CA LEU A 27 -9.82 -10.74 -7.59
C LEU A 27 -10.62 -9.45 -7.77
N ALA A 28 -11.95 -9.56 -7.88
CA ALA A 28 -12.80 -8.38 -8.05
C ALA A 28 -12.69 -7.44 -6.86
N GLY A 29 -12.62 -8.00 -5.63
CA GLY A 29 -12.48 -7.17 -4.43
C GLY A 29 -11.15 -6.44 -4.40
N MET A 30 -10.09 -7.11 -4.77
CA MET A 30 -8.77 -6.49 -4.81
C MET A 30 -8.70 -5.41 -5.88
N GLN A 31 -9.29 -5.68 -7.05
CA GLN A 31 -9.33 -4.68 -8.12
C GLN A 31 -10.12 -3.46 -7.71
N LYS A 32 -11.21 -3.66 -6.97
CA LYS A 32 -12.00 -2.55 -6.47
C LYS A 32 -11.19 -1.70 -5.49
N THR A 33 -10.39 -2.35 -4.66
CA THR A 33 -9.59 -1.66 -3.67
C THR A 33 -8.56 -0.74 -4.31
N VAL A 34 -7.91 -1.18 -5.39
CA VAL A 34 -6.86 -0.39 -6.03
C VAL A 34 -7.37 0.41 -7.24
N GLY A 35 -8.61 0.18 -7.64
CA GLY A 35 -9.21 0.95 -8.72
C GLY A 35 -8.87 0.46 -10.12
N GLY A 36 -8.47 -0.79 -10.28
CA GLY A 36 -8.14 -1.35 -11.58
C GLY A 36 -7.40 -2.65 -11.46
N LEU A 37 -6.72 -3.04 -12.51
CA LEU A 37 -5.95 -4.27 -12.51
C LEU A 37 -4.88 -4.22 -11.44
N ILE A 38 -4.66 -5.35 -10.78
CA ILE A 38 -3.71 -5.40 -9.68
C ILE A 38 -2.33 -5.80 -10.16
N GLU A 39 -1.33 -5.25 -9.47
CA GLU A 39 0.06 -5.64 -9.68
C GLU A 39 0.73 -5.74 -8.33
N PRO A 40 1.10 -6.95 -7.89
CA PRO A 40 1.86 -7.09 -6.65
C PRO A 40 3.35 -6.87 -6.90
N PHE A 41 4.04 -6.30 -5.92
CA PHE A 41 5.50 -6.28 -5.96
C PHE A 41 6.04 -6.57 -4.57
N TYR A 42 7.32 -6.93 -4.52
CA TYR A 42 7.90 -7.63 -3.37
C TYR A 42 9.17 -6.91 -2.91
N PRO A 43 9.01 -5.78 -2.19
CA PRO A 43 10.19 -4.98 -1.81
C PRO A 43 10.98 -5.53 -0.62
N PHE A 44 10.44 -6.51 0.11
CA PHE A 44 11.02 -6.98 1.36
C PHE A 44 11.41 -8.45 1.23
N GLU A 45 12.35 -8.89 2.08
CA GLU A 45 12.66 -10.32 2.15
C GLU A 45 11.51 -11.11 2.76
N GLU A 46 10.80 -10.51 3.70
CA GLU A 46 9.60 -11.14 4.24
C GLU A 46 8.60 -11.38 3.13
N GLN A 47 7.86 -12.48 3.22
CA GLN A 47 6.92 -12.85 2.16
C GLN A 47 5.60 -12.09 2.31
N VAL A 48 5.69 -10.80 2.18
CA VAL A 48 4.54 -9.92 2.04
C VAL A 48 4.71 -9.17 0.74
N CYS A 49 3.60 -8.67 0.20
CA CYS A 49 3.69 -7.89 -1.02
C CYS A 49 2.83 -6.65 -0.89
N ILE A 50 3.13 -5.69 -1.73
CA ILE A 50 2.32 -4.49 -1.89
C ILE A 50 1.58 -4.64 -3.21
N VAL A 51 0.25 -4.57 -3.15
CA VAL A 51 -0.59 -4.70 -4.34
C VAL A 51 -1.08 -3.33 -4.73
N CYS A 52 -0.80 -2.93 -5.94
CA CYS A 52 -1.19 -1.61 -6.42
C CYS A 52 -1.87 -1.73 -7.78
N ASN A 53 -2.32 -0.60 -8.31
CA ASN A 53 -2.95 -0.55 -9.61
C ASN A 53 -1.85 -0.62 -10.66
N GLU A 54 -1.99 -1.55 -11.58
CA GLU A 54 -0.98 -1.82 -12.60
C GLU A 54 -0.68 -0.59 -13.45
N GLU A 55 -1.67 0.28 -13.63
CA GLU A 55 -1.52 1.43 -14.52
C GLU A 55 -1.56 2.76 -13.78
N SER A 56 -1.28 2.73 -12.47
CA SER A 56 -1.45 3.94 -11.66
C SER A 56 -0.59 5.10 -12.15
N LYS A 57 0.63 4.83 -12.58
CA LYS A 57 1.53 5.90 -13.04
C LYS A 57 1.11 6.43 -14.40
N ILE A 58 0.64 5.54 -15.28
CA ILE A 58 0.16 5.93 -16.60
C ILE A 58 -1.11 6.74 -16.50
N ASN A 59 -2.01 6.35 -15.59
CA ASN A 59 -3.30 7.01 -15.43
C ASN A 59 -3.22 8.32 -14.67
N GLY A 60 -2.03 8.71 -14.20
CA GLY A 60 -1.88 9.97 -13.48
C GLY A 60 -2.51 9.98 -12.12
N MET A 61 -2.54 8.85 -11.46
CA MET A 61 -3.08 8.80 -10.10
C MET A 61 -2.18 9.57 -9.14
N ARG A 62 -2.77 10.01 -8.03
CA ARG A 62 -2.04 10.82 -7.05
C ARG A 62 -0.89 10.05 -6.44
N PRO A 63 0.25 10.74 -6.17
CA PRO A 63 1.33 10.12 -5.41
C PRO A 63 0.84 9.69 -4.04
N ASN A 64 1.34 8.56 -3.58
CA ASN A 64 0.92 7.97 -2.31
C ASN A 64 2.11 7.93 -1.35
N ARG A 65 3.07 7.05 -1.60
CA ARG A 65 4.21 6.88 -0.70
C ARG A 65 5.39 6.33 -1.46
N SER A 66 6.60 6.64 -0.97
CA SER A 66 7.80 5.95 -1.40
C SER A 66 7.87 4.59 -0.70
N VAL A 67 8.56 3.66 -1.33
CA VAL A 67 8.77 2.31 -0.77
C VAL A 67 10.26 2.08 -0.67
N LYS A 68 10.71 1.70 0.53
CA LYS A 68 12.11 1.38 0.77
C LYS A 68 12.23 -0.13 1.01
N ASN A 69 13.32 -0.69 0.54
CA ASN A 69 13.60 -2.09 0.84
C ASN A 69 14.17 -2.22 2.25
N ASP A 70 14.59 -3.43 2.62
CA ASP A 70 15.08 -3.70 3.98
C ASP A 70 16.36 -2.95 4.30
N ASP A 71 17.08 -2.50 3.29
CA ASP A 71 18.31 -1.73 3.48
C ASP A 71 18.06 -0.23 3.54
N GLY A 72 16.79 0.18 3.51
CA GLY A 72 16.45 1.59 3.58
C GLY A 72 16.59 2.33 2.26
N VAL A 73 16.78 1.61 1.16
CA VAL A 73 16.93 2.21 -0.16
C VAL A 73 15.57 2.32 -0.81
N THR A 74 15.23 3.51 -1.34
CA THR A 74 13.99 3.71 -2.05
C THR A 74 14.02 2.92 -3.36
N VAL A 75 13.08 1.99 -3.51
CA VAL A 75 13.05 1.12 -4.69
C VAL A 75 11.87 1.42 -5.60
N ASP A 76 10.86 2.13 -5.10
CA ASP A 76 9.71 2.47 -5.94
C ASP A 76 8.89 3.55 -5.25
N PHE A 77 7.90 4.06 -5.97
CA PHE A 77 6.92 5.01 -5.47
C PHE A 77 5.54 4.50 -5.84
N ILE A 78 4.62 4.53 -4.88
CA ILE A 78 3.24 4.10 -5.09
C ILE A 78 2.41 5.30 -5.52
N PHE A 79 1.64 5.13 -6.58
CA PHE A 79 0.64 6.11 -7.03
C PHE A 79 -0.73 5.46 -6.93
N GLY A 80 -1.72 6.20 -6.45
CA GLY A 80 -3.05 5.65 -6.25
C GLY A 80 -3.10 4.73 -5.04
N PRO A 81 -4.27 4.13 -4.76
CA PRO A 81 -4.41 3.27 -3.59
C PRO A 81 -3.67 1.95 -3.75
N ALA A 82 -3.23 1.40 -2.63
CA ALA A 82 -2.51 0.12 -2.59
C ALA A 82 -2.78 -0.53 -1.25
N PHE A 83 -2.46 -1.82 -1.14
CA PHE A 83 -2.57 -2.49 0.15
C PHE A 83 -1.44 -3.50 0.31
N ILE A 84 -1.13 -3.82 1.57
CA ILE A 84 -0.07 -4.76 1.92
C ILE A 84 -0.72 -6.03 2.45
N CYS A 85 -0.31 -7.17 1.94
CA CYS A 85 -0.89 -8.45 2.35
C CYS A 85 0.19 -9.53 2.38
N ASP A 86 -0.19 -10.70 2.88
CA ASP A 86 0.68 -11.87 2.96
C ASP A 86 0.71 -12.57 1.60
N CYS A 87 1.88 -13.02 1.19
CA CYS A 87 2.02 -13.74 -0.07
C CYS A 87 2.80 -15.05 0.08
N ARG A 88 2.77 -15.67 1.28
CA ARG A 88 3.48 -16.92 1.48
C ARG A 88 2.86 -18.11 0.78
N GLY A 89 1.53 -18.10 0.61
CA GLY A 89 0.82 -19.20 -0.01
C GLY A 89 0.52 -18.92 -1.47
N GLU A 90 -0.31 -19.79 -2.05
CA GLU A 90 -0.73 -19.62 -3.43
C GLU A 90 -1.60 -18.40 -3.61
N ASN A 91 -2.39 -18.08 -2.60
CA ASN A 91 -3.29 -16.93 -2.65
C ASN A 91 -2.81 -15.87 -1.70
N LEU A 92 -3.11 -14.62 -2.03
CA LEU A 92 -2.85 -13.51 -1.12
C LEU A 92 -3.75 -13.68 0.10
N ASP A 93 -3.23 -13.33 1.28
CA ASP A 93 -3.90 -13.65 2.52
C ASP A 93 -3.70 -12.54 3.54
N SER A 94 -4.28 -12.73 4.71
CA SER A 94 -4.20 -11.77 5.80
C SER A 94 -2.79 -11.62 6.34
N LEU A 95 -2.44 -10.40 6.70
CA LEU A 95 -1.26 -10.16 7.53
C LEU A 95 -1.56 -10.60 8.95
N SER A 96 -0.53 -10.98 9.70
CA SER A 96 -0.66 -11.22 11.12
C SER A 96 -0.84 -9.88 11.85
N ASP A 97 -1.27 -9.96 13.11
CA ASP A 97 -1.43 -8.74 13.92
C ASP A 97 -0.10 -8.00 14.07
N GLU A 98 1.00 -8.74 14.21
CA GLU A 98 2.32 -8.12 14.35
C GLU A 98 2.70 -7.41 13.04
N GLN A 99 2.41 -8.03 11.91
CA GLN A 99 2.71 -7.43 10.61
C GLN A 99 1.84 -6.19 10.37
N ILE A 100 0.58 -6.25 10.73
CA ILE A 100 -0.32 -5.10 10.62
C ILE A 100 0.26 -3.92 11.39
N ASN A 101 0.71 -4.17 12.62
CA ASN A 101 1.26 -3.13 13.46
C ASN A 101 2.55 -2.57 12.87
N ARG A 102 3.43 -3.44 12.42
CA ARG A 102 4.74 -3.04 11.90
C ARG A 102 4.62 -2.26 10.59
N TYR A 103 3.85 -2.78 9.65
CA TYR A 103 3.68 -2.10 8.36
C TYR A 103 2.81 -0.87 8.49
N GLY A 104 1.84 -0.89 9.41
CA GLY A 104 1.04 0.30 9.69
C GLY A 104 1.88 1.45 10.18
N LYS A 105 2.90 1.17 10.99
CA LYS A 105 3.81 2.21 11.46
C LYS A 105 4.79 2.63 10.38
N MET A 106 5.30 1.67 9.62
CA MET A 106 6.28 1.94 8.57
C MET A 106 5.73 2.88 7.53
N PHE A 107 4.47 2.70 7.14
CA PHE A 107 3.83 3.48 6.09
C PHE A 107 2.80 4.46 6.62
N ARG A 108 2.94 4.87 7.88
CA ARG A 108 1.89 5.60 8.58
C ARG A 108 1.41 6.84 7.82
N TYR A 109 2.33 7.64 7.33
CA TYR A 109 2.00 8.95 6.77
C TYR A 109 2.02 8.94 5.25
N PRO A 110 1.07 9.64 4.62
CA PRO A 110 1.18 9.87 3.19
C PRO A 110 2.35 10.81 2.91
N GLU A 111 2.77 10.85 1.65
CA GLU A 111 3.95 11.63 1.27
C GLU A 111 3.64 12.49 0.07
N HIS A 112 4.26 13.66 0.05
CA HIS A 112 4.38 14.46 -1.17
C HIS A 112 5.61 14.02 -1.92
N LEU A 113 5.56 14.08 -3.24
CA LEU A 113 6.74 13.84 -4.05
C LEU A 113 7.40 15.17 -4.36
N ALA A 114 8.71 15.20 -4.20
CA ALA A 114 9.52 16.39 -4.50
C ALA A 114 10.79 15.94 -5.19
N ARG A 115 11.27 16.76 -6.10
CA ARG A 115 12.56 16.53 -6.73
C ARG A 115 13.56 17.51 -6.15
N VAL A 116 14.61 16.97 -5.54
CA VAL A 116 15.65 17.78 -4.88
C VAL A 116 16.97 17.38 -5.50
N ASN A 117 17.61 18.32 -6.18
CA ASN A 117 18.89 18.09 -6.86
C ASN A 117 18.83 16.88 -7.79
N GLY A 118 17.70 16.75 -8.50
CA GLY A 118 17.51 15.65 -9.45
C GLY A 118 17.04 14.35 -8.87
N THR A 119 16.96 14.23 -7.53
CA THR A 119 16.54 13.02 -6.87
C THR A 119 15.08 13.15 -6.45
N LEU A 120 14.30 12.13 -6.75
CA LEU A 120 12.89 12.10 -6.38
C LEU A 120 12.78 11.61 -4.94
N LEU A 121 12.10 12.36 -4.10
CA LEU A 121 11.96 12.07 -2.68
C LEU A 121 10.50 12.04 -2.28
N GLY A 122 10.16 11.17 -1.34
CA GLY A 122 8.87 11.19 -0.68
C GLY A 122 9.01 11.90 0.65
N ILE A 123 8.19 12.91 0.87
CA ILE A 123 8.25 13.72 2.09
C ILE A 123 6.97 13.48 2.88
N PRO A 124 7.07 12.81 4.05
CA PRO A 124 5.87 12.50 4.83
C PRO A 124 5.20 13.77 5.35
N TYR A 125 3.89 13.71 5.47
CA TYR A 125 3.16 14.82 6.09
C TYR A 125 1.96 14.26 6.85
N ARG A 126 1.45 15.06 7.79
CA ARG A 126 0.28 14.69 8.56
C ARG A 126 -0.96 15.23 7.84
N PRO A 127 -1.91 14.33 7.49
CA PRO A 127 -3.09 14.79 6.75
C PRO A 127 -3.94 15.73 7.60
N GLN A 128 -4.51 16.72 6.94
CA GLN A 128 -5.32 17.72 7.61
C GLN A 128 -6.55 17.11 8.24
N GLN A 129 -7.18 16.16 7.58
CA GLN A 129 -8.42 15.58 8.07
C GLN A 129 -8.25 14.89 9.41
N GLU A 130 -7.05 14.37 9.69
CA GLU A 130 -6.82 13.65 10.93
C GLU A 130 -6.89 14.55 12.14
N GLN A 131 -6.69 15.85 11.94
CA GLN A 131 -6.68 16.79 13.04
C GLN A 131 -8.08 17.22 13.44
N GLU A 132 -9.06 16.90 12.63
CA GLU A 132 -10.44 17.30 12.91
C GLU A 132 -11.20 16.25 13.68
N ARG A 133 -10.57 15.16 14.02
CA ARG A 133 -11.19 14.09 14.77
C ARG A 133 -10.95 14.30 16.26
#